data_7ad97fa80a8e1692a92cc5dad8656353
#
_entry.id   7ad97fa80a8e1692a92cc5dad8656353
#
_cell.length_a   1.000
_cell.length_b   1.000
_cell.length_c   1.000
_cell.angle_alpha   90.00
_cell.angle_beta   90.00
_cell.angle_gamma   90.00
#
_symmetry.space_group_name_H-M   'P 1'
#
loop_
_entity.id
_entity.type
_entity.pdbx_description
1 polymer ?
#
loop_
_entity_poly.entity_id
_entity_poly.type
_entity_poly.pdbx_seq_one_letter_code
_entity_poly.pdbx_strand_id
1 'polypeptide(L)'
;WGRAGLGETVGSLVAADLATAGAGKDLAAAQAPAVLPLAGDRRLLVFAVGHPSSGIPADWAASDDRAGLALTPDLSRAGALALGRRIEAAARPGDVVVVSVHWGGNWGYDVPDEQREFAHVLIEEAGVDVVHGHSSHHPKAIEVHEGRPIFYGCGDFLNDYEGIRGHEAFRPDLTLM
;
A
#
# COMPACT_ATOMS: atom_id res chain seq x y z
N TRP A 1 -18.84 -9.09 1.74
CA TRP A 1 -18.45 -9.80 2.95
C TRP A 1 -18.36 -8.86 4.17
N GLY A 2 -18.12 -7.57 3.96
CA GLY A 2 -18.10 -6.56 5.01
C GLY A 2 -17.04 -6.82 6.09
N ARG A 3 -17.30 -6.34 7.31
CA ARG A 3 -16.35 -6.45 8.42
C ARG A 3 -16.14 -7.87 8.93
N ALA A 4 -17.14 -8.73 8.81
CA ALA A 4 -16.99 -10.15 9.16
C ALA A 4 -15.95 -10.80 8.24
N GLY A 5 -16.08 -10.61 6.92
CA GLY A 5 -15.10 -11.11 5.96
C GLY A 5 -13.71 -10.50 6.13
N LEU A 6 -13.59 -9.21 6.51
CA LEU A 6 -12.30 -8.62 6.88
C LEU A 6 -11.65 -9.37 8.05
N GLY A 7 -12.43 -9.61 9.11
CA GLY A 7 -11.94 -10.35 10.28
C GLY A 7 -11.52 -11.78 9.96
N GLU A 8 -12.29 -12.48 9.13
CA GLU A 8 -11.96 -13.83 8.64
C GLU A 8 -10.68 -13.83 7.80
N THR A 9 -10.53 -12.86 6.89
CA THR A 9 -9.32 -12.71 6.05
C THR A 9 -8.08 -12.49 6.90
N VAL A 10 -8.10 -11.50 7.80
CA VAL A 10 -6.97 -11.21 8.68
C VAL A 10 -6.65 -12.41 9.56
N GLY A 11 -7.69 -13.07 10.14
CA GLY A 11 -7.52 -14.28 10.94
C GLY A 11 -6.88 -15.43 10.16
N SER A 12 -7.28 -15.63 8.90
CA SER A 12 -6.71 -16.68 8.04
C SER A 12 -5.25 -16.41 7.68
N LEU A 13 -4.89 -15.15 7.40
CA LEU A 13 -3.50 -14.76 7.12
C LEU A 13 -2.62 -14.97 8.35
N VAL A 14 -3.08 -14.55 9.53
CA VAL A 14 -2.35 -14.76 10.79
C VAL A 14 -2.20 -16.26 11.09
N ALA A 15 -3.24 -17.07 10.87
CA ALA A 15 -3.17 -18.52 11.05
C ALA A 15 -2.19 -19.20 10.07
N ALA A 16 -1.93 -18.57 8.93
CA ALA A 16 -0.92 -18.99 7.95
C ALA A 16 0.49 -18.43 8.22
N ASP A 17 0.70 -17.79 9.39
CA ASP A 17 1.97 -17.11 9.75
C ASP A 17 2.38 -16.00 8.76
N LEU A 18 1.38 -15.33 8.16
CA LEU A 18 1.60 -14.20 7.26
C LEU A 18 1.44 -12.88 8.02
N ALA A 19 2.45 -12.03 7.93
CA ALA A 19 2.38 -10.68 8.47
C ALA A 19 1.38 -9.84 7.67
N THR A 20 0.58 -9.03 8.35
CA THR A 20 -0.47 -8.21 7.74
C THR A 20 -0.25 -6.73 8.02
N ALA A 21 -0.61 -5.86 7.08
CA ALA A 21 -0.61 -4.41 7.22
C ALA A 21 -1.80 -3.80 6.48
N GLY A 22 -2.26 -2.63 6.93
CA GLY A 22 -3.29 -1.87 6.24
C GLY A 22 -4.73 -2.24 6.62
N ALA A 23 -4.93 -3.25 7.47
CA ALA A 23 -6.24 -3.68 7.96
C ALA A 23 -6.14 -4.13 9.41
N GLY A 24 -7.19 -3.90 10.21
CA GLY A 24 -7.16 -4.28 11.62
C GLY A 24 -8.52 -4.20 12.29
N LYS A 25 -8.56 -4.68 13.53
CA LYS A 25 -9.76 -4.66 14.39
C LYS A 25 -10.14 -3.26 14.84
N ASP A 26 -9.20 -2.34 14.82
CA ASP A 26 -9.31 -0.93 15.20
C ASP A 26 -8.31 -0.10 14.38
N LEU A 27 -8.33 1.21 14.55
CA LEU A 27 -7.45 2.14 13.84
C LEU A 27 -5.97 1.87 14.12
N ALA A 28 -5.61 1.62 15.36
CA ALA A 28 -4.23 1.36 15.75
C ALA A 28 -3.68 0.09 15.07
N ALA A 29 -4.46 -0.98 15.07
CA ALA A 29 -4.10 -2.23 14.40
C ALA A 29 -4.03 -2.08 12.88
N ALA A 30 -4.99 -1.37 12.26
CA ALA A 30 -4.99 -1.13 10.82
C ALA A 30 -3.78 -0.28 10.39
N GLN A 31 -3.34 0.65 11.22
CA GLN A 31 -2.23 1.56 10.94
C GLN A 31 -0.85 0.99 11.31
N ALA A 32 -0.78 -0.10 12.04
CA ALA A 32 0.48 -0.73 12.39
C ALA A 32 1.20 -1.29 11.15
N PRO A 33 2.54 -1.16 11.05
CA PRO A 33 3.28 -1.82 9.99
C PRO A 33 3.37 -3.32 10.22
N ALA A 34 3.49 -4.09 9.15
CA ALA A 34 4.08 -5.41 9.23
C ALA A 34 5.59 -5.27 9.46
N VAL A 35 6.13 -6.02 10.41
CA VAL A 35 7.56 -5.97 10.78
C VAL A 35 8.19 -7.32 10.50
N LEU A 36 9.15 -7.36 9.61
CA LEU A 36 9.84 -8.57 9.19
C LEU A 36 11.33 -8.45 9.53
N PRO A 37 11.96 -9.51 10.06
CA PRO A 37 13.38 -9.49 10.35
C PRO A 37 14.20 -9.50 9.05
N LEU A 38 15.30 -8.76 9.04
CA LEU A 38 16.34 -8.80 8.03
C LEU A 38 17.67 -9.21 8.69
N ALA A 39 18.66 -9.55 7.88
CA ALA A 39 19.99 -9.89 8.37
C ALA A 39 20.62 -8.71 9.17
N GLY A 40 21.35 -9.02 10.24
CA GLY A 40 22.12 -8.05 11.04
C GLY A 40 21.26 -7.12 11.90
N ASP A 41 20.26 -7.63 12.58
CA ASP A 41 19.35 -6.90 13.48
C ASP A 41 18.51 -5.78 12.79
N ARG A 42 18.53 -5.73 11.46
CA ARG A 42 17.70 -4.83 10.67
C ARG A 42 16.29 -5.36 10.55
N ARG A 43 15.34 -4.48 10.29
CA ARG A 43 13.95 -4.83 10.06
C ARG A 43 13.47 -4.26 8.73
N LEU A 44 12.53 -4.97 8.10
CA LEU A 44 11.69 -4.44 7.05
C LEU A 44 10.35 -4.04 7.67
N LEU A 45 9.99 -2.77 7.54
CA LEU A 45 8.68 -2.25 7.93
C LEU A 45 7.85 -2.02 6.68
N VAL A 46 6.70 -2.66 6.60
CA VAL A 46 5.75 -2.45 5.51
C VAL A 46 4.52 -1.74 6.05
N PHE A 47 4.34 -0.49 5.70
CA PHE A 47 3.11 0.26 5.92
C PHE A 47 2.20 0.08 4.70
N ALA A 48 0.92 -0.17 4.93
CA ALA A 48 -0.05 -0.26 3.85
C ALA A 48 -1.21 0.71 4.08
N VAL A 49 -1.60 1.42 3.02
CA VAL A 49 -2.74 2.35 3.03
C VAL A 49 -3.54 2.23 1.75
N GLY A 50 -4.83 2.46 1.83
CA GLY A 50 -5.70 2.61 0.67
C GLY A 50 -6.09 4.07 0.45
N HIS A 51 -6.37 4.44 -0.80
CA HIS A 51 -6.90 5.74 -1.17
C HIS A 51 -8.22 5.60 -1.93
N PRO A 52 -9.21 6.48 -1.72
CA PRO A 52 -10.53 6.39 -2.36
C PRO A 52 -10.51 6.36 -3.91
N SER A 53 -9.45 6.86 -4.55
CA SER A 53 -9.29 6.79 -6.02
C SER A 53 -9.25 5.37 -6.57
N SER A 54 -8.98 4.37 -5.74
CA SER A 54 -9.03 2.95 -6.11
C SER A 54 -10.43 2.33 -5.98
N GLY A 55 -11.44 3.14 -5.64
CA GLY A 55 -12.82 2.68 -5.45
C GLY A 55 -13.11 2.17 -4.03
N ILE A 56 -12.17 2.28 -3.09
CA ILE A 56 -12.41 1.91 -1.68
C ILE A 56 -13.44 2.88 -1.08
N PRO A 57 -14.56 2.38 -0.54
CA PRO A 57 -15.52 3.23 0.15
C PRO A 57 -14.92 3.85 1.43
N ALA A 58 -15.18 5.13 1.69
CA ALA A 58 -14.64 5.83 2.85
C ALA A 58 -15.12 5.24 4.19
N ASP A 59 -16.29 4.61 4.23
CA ASP A 59 -16.85 3.96 5.42
C ASP A 59 -16.17 2.62 5.77
N TRP A 60 -15.25 2.15 4.92
CA TRP A 60 -14.37 1.01 5.22
C TRP A 60 -13.17 1.40 6.08
N ALA A 61 -12.94 2.69 6.32
CA ALA A 61 -11.91 3.16 7.22
C ALA A 61 -12.07 2.57 8.63
N ALA A 62 -10.96 2.15 9.23
CA ALA A 62 -10.91 1.81 10.64
C ALA A 62 -11.15 3.03 11.52
N SER A 63 -11.72 2.83 12.72
CA SER A 63 -11.77 3.82 13.79
C SER A 63 -11.31 3.18 15.11
N ASP A 64 -11.23 3.94 16.18
CA ASP A 64 -10.74 3.44 17.47
C ASP A 64 -11.57 2.27 18.02
N ASP A 65 -12.85 2.21 17.66
CA ASP A 65 -13.81 1.20 18.08
C ASP A 65 -14.32 0.29 16.94
N ARG A 66 -13.73 0.40 15.74
CA ARG A 66 -14.27 -0.27 14.56
C ARG A 66 -13.18 -0.82 13.66
N ALA A 67 -13.32 -2.12 13.36
CA ALA A 67 -12.47 -2.79 12.36
C ALA A 67 -12.62 -2.17 10.97
N GLY A 68 -11.52 -2.09 10.23
CA GLY A 68 -11.48 -1.51 8.90
C GLY A 68 -10.09 -1.46 8.31
N LEU A 69 -9.93 -0.59 7.32
CA LEU A 69 -8.70 -0.37 6.58
C LEU A 69 -7.99 0.91 7.04
N ALA A 70 -6.67 0.92 6.93
CA ALA A 70 -5.89 2.15 7.01
C ALA A 70 -6.09 2.92 5.70
N LEU A 71 -6.84 4.01 5.74
CA LEU A 71 -7.03 4.88 4.59
C LEU A 71 -6.20 6.17 4.76
N THR A 72 -5.66 6.66 3.64
CA THR A 72 -5.24 8.05 3.51
C THR A 72 -6.38 8.82 2.83
N PRO A 73 -6.86 9.92 3.41
CA PRO A 73 -8.02 10.65 2.87
C PRO A 73 -7.69 11.39 1.57
N ASP A 74 -6.42 11.73 1.39
CA ASP A 74 -5.90 12.44 0.22
C ASP A 74 -4.45 12.06 -0.06
N LEU A 75 -3.98 12.34 -1.28
CA LEU A 75 -2.59 12.16 -1.72
C LEU A 75 -1.81 13.47 -1.71
N SER A 76 -2.22 14.42 -0.89
CA SER A 76 -1.52 15.69 -0.70
C SER A 76 -0.23 15.51 0.09
N ARG A 77 0.61 16.55 0.06
CA ARG A 77 1.77 16.66 0.96
C ARG A 77 1.37 16.47 2.43
N ALA A 78 0.23 17.02 2.87
CA ALA A 78 -0.23 16.87 4.24
C ALA A 78 -0.57 15.42 4.60
N GLY A 79 -1.21 14.69 3.68
CA GLY A 79 -1.48 13.26 3.79
C GLY A 79 -0.19 12.43 3.88
N ALA A 80 0.80 12.72 3.03
CA ALA A 80 2.12 12.07 3.06
C ALA A 80 2.84 12.31 4.40
N LEU A 81 2.86 13.55 4.89
CA LEU A 81 3.46 13.88 6.19
C LEU A 81 2.72 13.25 7.38
N ALA A 82 1.40 13.07 7.28
CA ALA A 82 0.65 12.35 8.32
C ALA A 82 1.06 10.87 8.40
N LEU A 83 1.27 10.22 7.25
CA LEU A 83 1.83 8.88 7.20
C LEU A 83 3.29 8.87 7.67
N GLY A 84 4.08 9.88 7.29
CA GLY A 84 5.47 10.05 7.72
C GLY A 84 5.64 10.06 9.25
N ARG A 85 4.76 10.76 9.97
CA ARG A 85 4.78 10.74 11.45
C ARG A 85 4.56 9.35 12.05
N ARG A 86 3.75 8.53 11.39
CA ARG A 86 3.54 7.12 11.81
C ARG A 86 4.78 6.27 11.56
N ILE A 87 5.44 6.51 10.42
CA ILE A 87 6.71 5.85 10.06
C ILE A 87 7.77 6.22 11.09
N GLU A 88 7.96 7.50 11.36
CA GLU A 88 8.92 8.01 12.35
C GLU A 88 8.71 7.41 13.74
N ALA A 89 7.46 7.27 14.17
CA ALA A 89 7.13 6.68 15.47
C ALA A 89 7.48 5.18 15.59
N ALA A 90 7.57 4.45 14.47
CA ALA A 90 7.81 3.01 14.45
C ALA A 90 9.23 2.63 14.00
N ALA A 91 9.83 3.41 13.11
CA ALA A 91 11.12 3.12 12.48
C ALA A 91 12.30 3.39 13.44
N ARG A 92 13.38 2.66 13.20
CA ARG A 92 14.66 2.79 13.90
C ARG A 92 15.79 2.97 12.88
N PRO A 93 16.91 3.54 13.26
CA PRO A 93 18.08 3.59 12.38
C PRO A 93 18.45 2.21 11.84
N GLY A 94 18.59 2.10 10.51
CA GLY A 94 18.94 0.85 9.83
C GLY A 94 17.74 0.01 9.36
N ASP A 95 16.50 0.37 9.71
CA ASP A 95 15.32 -0.25 9.13
C ASP A 95 15.19 0.07 7.64
N VAL A 96 14.54 -0.82 6.91
CA VAL A 96 14.08 -0.58 5.54
C VAL A 96 12.58 -0.32 5.58
N VAL A 97 12.13 0.78 5.01
CA VAL A 97 10.74 1.21 5.04
C VAL A 97 10.10 1.10 3.66
N VAL A 98 9.05 0.31 3.56
CA VAL A 98 8.21 0.18 2.37
C VAL A 98 6.83 0.75 2.67
N VAL A 99 6.33 1.58 1.78
CA VAL A 99 4.93 2.03 1.81
C VAL A 99 4.19 1.40 0.63
N SER A 100 3.21 0.55 0.93
CA SER A 100 2.31 -0.06 -0.05
C SER A 100 1.03 0.76 -0.14
N VAL A 101 0.71 1.27 -1.33
CA VAL A 101 -0.43 2.17 -1.54
C VAL A 101 -1.39 1.59 -2.58
N HIS A 102 -2.63 1.33 -2.16
CA HIS A 102 -3.70 0.96 -3.06
C HIS A 102 -4.39 2.23 -3.58
N TRP A 103 -4.05 2.66 -4.78
CA TRP A 103 -4.44 3.93 -5.37
C TRP A 103 -4.74 3.87 -6.87
N GLY A 104 -5.53 4.83 -7.36
CA GLY A 104 -5.84 4.95 -8.78
C GLY A 104 -6.78 3.88 -9.31
N GLY A 105 -7.13 3.99 -10.57
CA GLY A 105 -8.04 3.06 -11.24
C GLY A 105 -7.35 1.80 -11.73
N ASN A 106 -8.17 0.82 -12.13
CA ASN A 106 -7.75 -0.49 -12.61
C ASN A 106 -6.97 -0.42 -13.93
N TRP A 107 -7.24 0.60 -14.75
CA TRP A 107 -6.73 0.72 -16.12
C TRP A 107 -6.19 2.12 -16.39
N GLY A 108 -5.26 2.21 -17.32
CA GLY A 108 -4.62 3.45 -17.75
C GLY A 108 -3.18 3.59 -17.28
N TYR A 109 -2.31 4.10 -18.16
CA TYR A 109 -0.88 4.25 -17.89
C TYR A 109 -0.53 5.58 -17.22
N ASP A 110 -1.45 6.53 -17.20
CA ASP A 110 -1.21 7.84 -16.61
C ASP A 110 -0.95 7.72 -15.10
N VAL A 111 0.03 8.46 -14.66
CA VAL A 111 0.35 8.65 -13.24
C VAL A 111 -0.03 10.09 -12.88
N PRO A 112 -1.11 10.30 -12.11
CA PRO A 112 -1.50 11.65 -11.68
C PRO A 112 -0.41 12.35 -10.87
N ASP A 113 -0.31 13.68 -11.00
CA ASP A 113 0.68 14.47 -10.28
C ASP A 113 0.57 14.32 -8.76
N GLU A 114 -0.65 14.17 -8.25
CA GLU A 114 -0.89 13.91 -6.82
C GLU A 114 -0.23 12.60 -6.31
N GLN A 115 -0.21 11.55 -7.13
CA GLN A 115 0.49 10.31 -6.79
C GLN A 115 2.00 10.51 -6.78
N ARG A 116 2.53 11.29 -7.73
CA ARG A 116 3.97 11.63 -7.78
C ARG A 116 4.37 12.43 -6.56
N GLU A 117 3.66 13.53 -6.30
CA GLU A 117 3.95 14.39 -5.15
C GLU A 117 3.90 13.62 -3.83
N PHE A 118 2.88 12.81 -3.63
CA PHE A 118 2.74 11.98 -2.43
C PHE A 118 3.94 11.03 -2.27
N ALA A 119 4.33 10.33 -3.33
CA ALA A 119 5.46 9.40 -3.31
C ALA A 119 6.79 10.12 -3.06
N HIS A 120 7.02 11.28 -3.71
CA HIS A 120 8.22 12.09 -3.51
C HIS A 120 8.34 12.55 -2.06
N VAL A 121 7.27 13.11 -1.49
CA VAL A 121 7.26 13.55 -0.08
C VAL A 121 7.53 12.41 0.89
N LEU A 122 6.98 11.22 0.65
CA LEU A 122 7.29 10.03 1.47
C LEU A 122 8.77 9.68 1.43
N ILE A 123 9.42 9.79 0.29
CA ILE A 123 10.86 9.53 0.15
C ILE A 123 11.68 10.63 0.80
N GLU A 124 11.42 11.88 0.45
CA GLU A 124 12.22 13.04 0.85
C GLU A 124 12.12 13.35 2.34
N GLU A 125 10.92 13.21 2.92
CA GLU A 125 10.62 13.73 4.25
C GLU A 125 10.27 12.66 5.28
N ALA A 126 9.80 11.48 4.83
CA ALA A 126 9.44 10.39 5.73
C ALA A 126 10.46 9.24 5.73
N GLY A 127 11.52 9.33 4.93
CA GLY A 127 12.58 8.33 4.89
C GLY A 127 12.15 6.98 4.31
N VAL A 128 11.14 6.97 3.45
CA VAL A 128 10.66 5.74 2.77
C VAL A 128 11.69 5.29 1.74
N ASP A 129 12.06 4.01 1.76
CA ASP A 129 13.02 3.43 0.83
C ASP A 129 12.36 2.91 -0.46
N VAL A 130 11.10 2.46 -0.38
CA VAL A 130 10.36 1.96 -1.54
C VAL A 130 8.90 2.37 -1.44
N VAL A 131 8.35 2.95 -2.51
CA VAL A 131 6.91 3.13 -2.67
C VAL A 131 6.39 2.05 -3.63
N HIS A 132 5.48 1.21 -3.14
CA HIS A 132 4.85 0.13 -3.86
C HIS A 132 3.38 0.47 -4.12
N GLY A 133 3.09 1.04 -5.30
CA GLY A 133 1.74 1.34 -5.74
C GLY A 133 1.07 0.13 -6.38
N HIS A 134 -0.20 -0.06 -6.10
CA HIS A 134 -1.02 -1.10 -6.71
C HIS A 134 -2.49 -0.66 -6.80
N SER A 135 -3.29 -1.35 -7.53
CA SER A 135 -4.68 -1.24 -7.92
C SER A 135 -4.87 -1.57 -9.39
N SER A 136 -3.95 -1.08 -10.26
CA SER A 136 -4.01 -1.40 -11.69
C SER A 136 -3.73 -2.89 -11.91
N HIS A 137 -4.55 -3.50 -12.78
CA HIS A 137 -4.39 -4.88 -13.23
C HIS A 137 -3.31 -5.04 -14.32
N HIS A 138 -2.41 -4.08 -14.44
CA HIS A 138 -1.29 -4.06 -15.38
C HIS A 138 -0.14 -3.24 -14.80
N PRO A 139 1.10 -3.48 -15.27
CA PRO A 139 2.24 -2.65 -14.86
C PRO A 139 2.05 -1.20 -15.29
N LYS A 140 2.43 -0.28 -14.41
CA LYS A 140 2.53 1.16 -14.69
C LYS A 140 4.00 1.59 -14.66
N ALA A 141 4.24 2.89 -14.77
CA ALA A 141 5.58 3.45 -14.74
C ALA A 141 6.34 3.09 -13.45
N ILE A 142 7.65 2.95 -13.60
CA ILE A 142 8.62 2.89 -12.50
C ILE A 142 9.41 4.20 -12.54
N GLU A 143 9.58 4.80 -11.38
CA GLU A 143 10.42 5.99 -11.21
C GLU A 143 11.51 5.69 -10.20
N VAL A 144 12.68 6.31 -10.36
CA VAL A 144 13.72 6.34 -9.34
C VAL A 144 13.87 7.78 -8.89
N HIS A 145 13.46 8.08 -7.66
CA HIS A 145 13.51 9.40 -7.05
C HIS A 145 14.50 9.39 -5.90
N GLU A 146 15.51 10.26 -5.93
CA GLU A 146 16.61 10.28 -4.95
C GLU A 146 17.26 8.90 -4.71
N GLY A 147 17.39 8.09 -5.76
CA GLY A 147 17.96 6.75 -5.69
C GLY A 147 17.04 5.68 -5.11
N ARG A 148 15.76 5.99 -4.87
CA ARG A 148 14.75 5.10 -4.28
C ARG A 148 13.66 4.79 -5.30
N PRO A 149 13.25 3.52 -5.44
CA PRO A 149 12.27 3.14 -6.44
C PRO A 149 10.84 3.47 -6.01
N ILE A 150 10.07 3.93 -7.00
CA ILE A 150 8.62 4.12 -6.93
C ILE A 150 7.99 3.26 -8.02
N PHE A 151 7.17 2.28 -7.63
CA PHE A 151 6.35 1.49 -8.52
C PHE A 151 4.93 2.04 -8.48
N TYR A 152 4.44 2.64 -9.57
CA TYR A 152 3.09 3.22 -9.59
C TYR A 152 1.98 2.19 -9.80
N GLY A 153 2.33 0.98 -10.25
CA GLY A 153 1.46 -0.17 -10.39
C GLY A 153 2.25 -1.39 -10.82
N CYS A 154 2.07 -2.51 -10.13
CA CYS A 154 2.84 -3.73 -10.38
C CYS A 154 2.11 -4.75 -11.25
N GLY A 155 0.81 -4.57 -11.50
CA GLY A 155 -0.04 -5.60 -12.11
C GLY A 155 -0.43 -6.69 -11.10
N ASP A 156 -1.07 -7.73 -11.59
CA ASP A 156 -1.54 -8.85 -10.78
C ASP A 156 -0.46 -9.94 -10.69
N PHE A 157 0.05 -10.22 -9.50
CA PHE A 157 1.01 -11.30 -9.29
C PHE A 157 0.36 -12.68 -9.37
N LEU A 158 -0.81 -12.80 -8.77
CA LEU A 158 -1.63 -14.00 -8.78
C LEU A 158 -3.10 -13.59 -8.65
N ASN A 159 -3.92 -14.06 -9.54
CA ASN A 159 -5.37 -13.90 -9.45
C ASN A 159 -6.09 -15.16 -9.94
N ASP A 160 -7.36 -15.29 -9.60
CA ASP A 160 -8.23 -16.36 -10.01
C ASP A 160 -9.25 -15.95 -11.09
N TYR A 161 -9.00 -14.83 -11.75
CA TYR A 161 -9.80 -14.42 -12.90
C TYR A 161 -9.60 -15.39 -14.07
N GLU A 162 -10.69 -15.82 -14.71
CA GLU A 162 -10.64 -16.64 -15.91
C GLU A 162 -10.21 -15.87 -17.18
N GLY A 163 -9.55 -14.77 -17.00
CA GLY A 163 -9.06 -13.85 -18.02
C GLY A 163 -9.79 -12.51 -17.96
N ILE A 164 -9.01 -11.46 -18.00
CA ILE A 164 -9.47 -10.08 -18.10
C ILE A 164 -9.63 -9.79 -19.59
N ARG A 165 -10.88 -9.61 -20.05
CA ARG A 165 -11.21 -9.38 -21.45
C ARG A 165 -11.53 -7.90 -21.69
N GLY A 166 -11.23 -7.41 -22.91
CA GLY A 166 -11.51 -6.04 -23.33
C GLY A 166 -10.48 -5.02 -22.86
N HIS A 167 -9.39 -5.48 -22.24
CA HIS A 167 -8.30 -4.66 -21.72
C HIS A 167 -6.91 -5.16 -22.16
N GLU A 168 -6.86 -5.93 -23.23
CA GLU A 168 -5.64 -6.59 -23.73
C GLU A 168 -4.55 -5.56 -24.11
N ALA A 169 -4.95 -4.34 -24.48
CA ALA A 169 -4.03 -3.24 -24.78
C ALA A 169 -3.17 -2.82 -23.58
N PHE A 170 -3.62 -3.12 -22.35
CA PHE A 170 -2.89 -2.82 -21.11
C PHE A 170 -1.99 -3.96 -20.63
N ARG A 171 -1.90 -5.04 -21.36
CA ARG A 171 -1.06 -6.20 -21.01
C ARG A 171 -1.30 -6.69 -19.57
N PRO A 172 -2.56 -7.10 -19.23
CA PRO A 172 -2.87 -7.61 -17.89
C PRO A 172 -2.21 -8.98 -17.59
N ASP A 173 -1.56 -9.56 -18.58
CA ASP A 173 -0.74 -10.78 -18.50
C ASP A 173 0.66 -10.52 -17.95
N LEU A 174 1.06 -9.25 -17.76
CA LEU A 174 2.36 -8.87 -17.23
C LEU A 174 2.26 -8.38 -15.79
N THR A 175 3.30 -8.64 -15.02
CA THR A 175 3.50 -8.11 -13.68
C THR A 175 4.95 -7.71 -13.46
N LEU A 176 5.20 -6.81 -12.50
CA LEU A 176 6.54 -6.45 -12.04
C LEU A 176 6.84 -7.21 -10.73
N MET A 177 7.86 -8.04 -10.73
CA MET A 177 8.34 -8.77 -9.56
C MET A 177 9.78 -8.40 -9.23
#